data_db8f185bfc2b41a20dde1cb0591e9ee2
#
_entry.id   db8f185bfc2b41a20dde1cb0591e9ee2
#
_cell.length_a   1.000
_cell.length_b   1.000
_cell.length_c   1.000
_cell.angle_alpha   90.00
_cell.angle_beta   90.00
_cell.angle_gamma   90.00
#
_symmetry.space_group_name_H-M   'P 1'
#
loop_
_entity.id
_entity.type
_entity.pdbx_description
1 polymer ?
#
loop_
_entity_poly.entity_id
_entity_poly.type
_entity_poly.pdbx_seq_one_letter_code
_entity_poly.pdbx_strand_id
1 'polypeptide(L)'
;DHALARYPVAYIIEVGWWTLSDREAAALRAYILKGGFVIVDDFKTPGWRGIEGGGWEPFAENMKRVLPEARFVEMQATHPIFHAFFEINALDNFPQAYNSGQPIFRGVFEDNDPNKRLQVIVNYNTDISQYWEWSGRGFRPFDQTNEAYKLGVNYLIYGLTH
;
A
#
# COMPACT_ATOMS: atom_id res chain seq x y z
N ASP A 1 10.73 -14.59 8.80
CA ASP A 1 9.91 -15.77 9.02
C ASP A 1 9.82 -16.59 7.74
N HIS A 2 10.13 -17.90 7.81
CA HIS A 2 10.06 -18.79 6.64
C HIS A 2 8.62 -18.95 6.11
N ALA A 3 7.62 -18.64 6.91
CA ALA A 3 6.22 -18.69 6.48
C ALA A 3 5.89 -17.61 5.46
N LEU A 4 6.36 -16.37 5.66
CA LEU A 4 6.09 -15.26 4.75
C LEU A 4 6.66 -15.52 3.34
N ALA A 5 7.81 -16.16 3.24
CA ALA A 5 8.46 -16.48 1.97
C ALA A 5 7.66 -17.42 1.04
N ARG A 6 6.58 -18.02 1.53
CA ARG A 6 5.67 -18.87 0.72
C ARG A 6 4.62 -18.08 -0.03
N TYR A 7 4.44 -16.80 0.29
CA TYR A 7 3.42 -15.94 -0.29
C TYR A 7 4.07 -14.86 -1.11
N PRO A 8 3.72 -14.70 -2.38
CA PRO A 8 4.32 -13.68 -3.24
C PRO A 8 3.88 -12.26 -2.90
N VAL A 9 2.72 -12.11 -2.27
CA VAL A 9 2.13 -10.81 -1.89
C VAL A 9 1.85 -10.79 -0.40
N ALA A 10 2.23 -9.69 0.26
CA ALA A 10 1.88 -9.37 1.64
C ALA A 10 1.06 -8.08 1.70
N TYR A 11 -0.01 -8.08 2.50
CA TYR A 11 -0.88 -6.93 2.72
C TYR A 11 -0.77 -6.49 4.18
N ILE A 12 -0.42 -5.23 4.41
CA ILE A 12 -0.18 -4.66 5.75
C ILE A 12 -1.10 -3.46 5.93
N ILE A 13 -1.85 -3.44 7.02
CA ILE A 13 -2.78 -2.38 7.37
C ILE A 13 -2.42 -1.71 8.69
N GLU A 14 -3.03 -0.56 8.99
CA GLU A 14 -2.88 0.18 10.24
C GLU A 14 -1.43 0.55 10.59
N VAL A 15 -0.61 0.81 9.59
CA VAL A 15 0.84 1.03 9.72
C VAL A 15 1.23 2.27 10.54
N GLY A 16 0.29 3.16 10.81
CA GLY A 16 0.49 4.30 11.73
C GLY A 16 0.78 3.89 13.18
N TRP A 17 0.40 2.65 13.55
CA TRP A 17 0.66 2.03 14.86
C TRP A 17 1.78 1.00 14.81
N TRP A 18 2.41 0.88 13.66
CA TRP A 18 3.32 -0.20 13.38
C TRP A 18 4.59 -0.13 14.21
N THR A 19 4.91 -1.21 14.90
CA THR A 19 6.17 -1.41 15.60
C THR A 19 6.84 -2.66 15.05
N LEU A 20 8.12 -2.56 14.72
CA LEU A 20 8.92 -3.68 14.23
C LEU A 20 10.09 -3.93 15.17
N SER A 21 10.29 -5.18 15.56
CA SER A 21 11.57 -5.64 16.08
C SER A 21 12.64 -5.68 14.96
N ASP A 22 13.90 -5.67 15.32
CA ASP A 22 15.00 -5.77 14.34
C ASP A 22 14.92 -7.06 13.52
N ARG A 23 14.48 -8.16 14.16
CA ARG A 23 14.27 -9.45 13.49
C ARG A 23 13.15 -9.37 12.45
N GLU A 24 12.05 -8.71 12.74
CA GLU A 24 10.94 -8.53 11.80
C GLU A 24 11.33 -7.61 10.65
N ALA A 25 12.04 -6.51 10.93
CA ALA A 25 12.55 -5.62 9.90
C ALA A 25 13.50 -6.38 8.94
N ALA A 26 14.43 -7.17 9.47
CA ALA A 26 15.34 -7.98 8.66
C ALA A 26 14.58 -9.06 7.85
N ALA A 27 13.55 -9.68 8.43
CA ALA A 27 12.73 -10.68 7.73
C ALA A 27 11.92 -10.07 6.59
N LEU A 28 11.32 -8.89 6.81
CA LEU A 28 10.58 -8.17 5.78
C LEU A 28 11.51 -7.68 4.66
N ARG A 29 12.71 -7.18 5.02
CA ARG A 29 13.74 -6.85 4.03
C ARG A 29 14.08 -8.06 3.16
N ALA A 30 14.38 -9.20 3.78
CA ALA A 30 14.72 -10.42 3.04
C ALA A 30 13.58 -10.86 2.12
N TYR A 31 12.34 -10.74 2.56
CA TYR A 31 11.14 -11.03 1.76
C TYR A 31 11.06 -10.14 0.51
N ILE A 32 11.18 -8.82 0.68
CA ILE A 32 11.09 -7.87 -0.43
C ILE A 32 12.24 -8.09 -1.44
N LEU A 33 13.46 -8.25 -0.95
CA LEU A 33 14.64 -8.45 -1.81
C LEU A 33 14.64 -9.78 -2.56
N LYS A 34 13.91 -10.78 -2.06
CA LYS A 34 13.71 -12.07 -2.74
C LYS A 34 12.54 -12.11 -3.73
N GLY A 35 11.90 -10.99 -3.98
CA GLY A 35 10.82 -10.88 -4.95
C GLY A 35 9.43 -10.71 -4.34
N GLY A 36 9.29 -10.67 -3.02
CA GLY A 36 7.99 -10.41 -2.38
C GLY A 36 7.47 -9.01 -2.70
N PHE A 37 6.18 -8.91 -2.97
CA PHE A 37 5.48 -7.65 -3.18
C PHE A 37 4.69 -7.26 -1.94
N VAL A 38 4.80 -6.00 -1.50
CA VAL A 38 4.12 -5.51 -0.29
C VAL A 38 3.11 -4.43 -0.65
N ILE A 39 1.89 -4.61 -0.18
CA ILE A 39 0.82 -3.61 -0.23
C ILE A 39 0.66 -3.04 1.18
N VAL A 40 0.72 -1.73 1.31
CA VAL A 40 0.55 -0.99 2.57
C VAL A 40 -0.67 -0.10 2.45
N ASP A 41 -1.61 -0.25 3.38
CA ASP A 41 -2.91 0.41 3.31
C ASP A 41 -3.39 0.86 4.71
N ASP A 42 -4.54 1.53 4.77
CA ASP A 42 -5.19 1.96 5.99
C ASP A 42 -4.29 2.83 6.89
N PHE A 43 -3.94 4.01 6.38
CA PHE A 43 -3.29 5.03 7.19
C PHE A 43 -4.31 5.78 8.04
N LYS A 44 -4.00 5.96 9.32
CA LYS A 44 -4.87 6.71 10.23
C LYS A 44 -4.90 8.19 9.89
N THR A 45 -6.06 8.78 10.08
CA THR A 45 -6.26 10.22 9.92
C THR A 45 -5.37 11.01 10.87
N PRO A 46 -4.74 12.11 10.43
CA PRO A 46 -4.06 13.05 11.32
C PRO A 46 -4.94 13.47 12.49
N GLY A 47 -4.39 13.44 13.71
CA GLY A 47 -5.12 13.75 14.94
C GLY A 47 -6.00 12.63 15.50
N TRP A 48 -6.21 11.54 14.79
CA TRP A 48 -6.96 10.40 15.32
C TRP A 48 -6.19 9.75 16.48
N ARG A 49 -6.81 9.75 17.67
CA ARG A 49 -6.20 9.24 18.92
C ARG A 49 -4.80 9.79 19.21
N GLY A 50 -4.54 11.06 18.85
CA GLY A 50 -3.26 11.72 19.08
C GLY A 50 -2.14 11.38 18.11
N ILE A 51 -2.44 10.70 16.99
CA ILE A 51 -1.47 10.48 15.92
C ILE A 51 -1.45 11.70 15.01
N GLU A 52 -0.34 12.40 14.99
CA GLU A 52 -0.07 13.45 14.03
C GLU A 52 0.38 12.86 12.69
N GLY A 53 0.19 13.60 11.59
CA GLY A 53 0.68 13.21 10.27
C GLY A 53 0.06 11.96 9.66
N GLY A 54 -1.08 11.46 10.20
CA GLY A 54 -1.76 10.29 9.65
C GLY A 54 -0.98 8.98 9.74
N GLY A 55 0.04 8.92 10.61
CA GLY A 55 0.88 7.74 10.80
C GLY A 55 1.98 7.57 9.75
N TRP A 56 2.22 8.59 8.91
CA TRP A 56 3.27 8.51 7.90
C TRP A 56 4.67 8.40 8.50
N GLU A 57 4.99 9.26 9.49
CA GLU A 57 6.30 9.29 10.12
C GLU A 57 6.68 7.95 10.77
N PRO A 58 5.86 7.34 11.65
CA PRO A 58 6.17 6.04 12.22
C PRO A 58 6.35 4.95 11.15
N PHE A 59 5.54 4.97 10.11
CA PHE A 59 5.67 4.06 8.99
C PHE A 59 7.00 4.26 8.25
N ALA A 60 7.32 5.51 7.88
CA ALA A 60 8.54 5.83 7.15
C ALA A 60 9.81 5.48 7.93
N GLU A 61 9.81 5.70 9.25
CA GLU A 61 10.92 5.32 10.13
C GLU A 61 11.11 3.80 10.18
N ASN A 62 10.02 3.02 10.31
CA ASN A 62 10.10 1.57 10.24
C ASN A 62 10.59 1.09 8.87
N MET A 63 10.12 1.72 7.78
CA MET A 63 10.57 1.38 6.43
C MET A 63 12.05 1.70 6.20
N LYS A 64 12.62 2.73 6.81
CA LYS A 64 14.07 2.99 6.80
C LYS A 64 14.87 1.86 7.47
N ARG A 65 14.31 1.19 8.47
CA ARG A 65 14.95 0.01 9.08
C ARG A 65 14.85 -1.22 8.19
N VAL A 66 13.75 -1.34 7.43
CA VAL A 66 13.54 -2.43 6.46
C VAL A 66 14.38 -2.22 5.20
N LEU A 67 14.28 -1.07 4.58
CA LEU A 67 14.96 -0.70 3.33
C LEU A 67 15.64 0.67 3.49
N PRO A 68 16.85 0.75 4.07
CA PRO A 68 17.52 2.02 4.39
C PRO A 68 17.72 2.95 3.20
N GLU A 69 17.93 2.38 2.02
CA GLU A 69 18.18 3.13 0.78
C GLU A 69 16.91 3.52 0.02
N ALA A 70 15.73 3.00 0.45
CA ALA A 70 14.50 3.17 -0.30
C ALA A 70 14.01 4.61 -0.31
N ARG A 71 13.51 5.04 -1.47
CA ARG A 71 12.84 6.31 -1.68
C ARG A 71 11.39 6.06 -2.08
N PHE A 72 10.48 6.79 -1.46
CA PHE A 72 9.09 6.79 -1.84
C PHE A 72 8.88 7.74 -3.02
N VAL A 73 8.34 7.21 -4.11
CA VAL A 73 7.99 7.95 -5.33
C VAL A 73 6.47 8.03 -5.42
N GLU A 74 5.93 9.22 -5.65
CA GLU A 74 4.50 9.37 -5.90
C GLU A 74 4.12 8.74 -7.24
N MET A 75 3.12 7.85 -7.19
CA MET A 75 2.69 7.06 -8.34
C MET A 75 1.74 7.87 -9.22
N GLN A 76 1.93 7.74 -10.52
CA GLN A 76 1.00 8.28 -11.52
C GLN A 76 0.07 7.18 -12.01
N ALA A 77 -1.16 7.54 -12.39
CA ALA A 77 -2.13 6.59 -12.92
C ALA A 77 -1.64 5.83 -14.16
N THR A 78 -0.63 6.35 -14.86
CA THR A 78 -0.01 5.71 -16.03
C THR A 78 0.89 4.52 -15.70
N HIS A 79 1.20 4.27 -14.41
CA HIS A 79 2.07 3.15 -14.05
C HIS A 79 1.39 1.80 -14.32
N PRO A 80 2.12 0.78 -14.84
CA PRO A 80 1.56 -0.52 -15.23
C PRO A 80 0.74 -1.24 -14.15
N ILE A 81 1.01 -1.02 -12.86
CA ILE A 81 0.23 -1.64 -11.77
C ILE A 81 -1.25 -1.25 -11.83
N PHE A 82 -1.58 -0.05 -12.32
CA PHE A 82 -2.96 0.42 -12.46
C PHE A 82 -3.65 -0.11 -13.72
N HIS A 83 -2.92 -0.85 -14.55
CA HIS A 83 -3.37 -1.43 -15.83
C HIS A 83 -3.08 -2.92 -15.94
N ALA A 84 -2.71 -3.57 -14.82
CA ALA A 84 -2.25 -4.97 -14.82
C ALA A 84 -3.35 -5.95 -15.27
N PHE A 85 -4.62 -5.62 -15.03
CA PHE A 85 -5.79 -6.38 -15.48
C PHE A 85 -6.97 -5.45 -15.82
N PHE A 86 -7.30 -4.53 -14.93
CA PHE A 86 -8.33 -3.51 -15.15
C PHE A 86 -7.69 -2.17 -15.45
N GLU A 87 -8.34 -1.35 -16.28
CA GLU A 87 -7.92 0.02 -16.56
C GLU A 87 -8.36 0.94 -15.42
N ILE A 88 -7.41 1.54 -14.70
CA ILE A 88 -7.64 2.55 -13.66
C ILE A 88 -6.94 3.83 -14.09
N ASN A 89 -7.71 4.79 -14.58
CA ASN A 89 -7.20 6.03 -15.15
C ASN A 89 -7.20 7.22 -14.17
N ALA A 90 -7.81 7.05 -13.00
CA ALA A 90 -7.89 8.09 -11.96
C ALA A 90 -7.64 7.47 -10.58
N LEU A 91 -6.84 8.14 -9.76
CA LEU A 91 -6.45 7.67 -8.42
C LEU A 91 -7.16 8.43 -7.28
N ASP A 92 -8.05 9.34 -7.59
CA ASP A 92 -8.82 10.16 -6.65
C ASP A 92 -10.17 9.53 -6.24
N ASN A 93 -10.50 8.36 -6.76
CA ASN A 93 -11.77 7.66 -6.55
C ASN A 93 -11.85 6.90 -5.20
N PHE A 94 -10.87 7.01 -4.34
CA PHE A 94 -10.76 6.23 -3.10
C PHE A 94 -10.66 7.10 -1.83
N PRO A 95 -11.49 8.13 -1.65
CA PRO A 95 -11.40 8.98 -0.46
C PRO A 95 -11.77 8.23 0.80
N GLN A 96 -11.11 8.54 1.90
CA GLN A 96 -11.56 8.08 3.22
C GLN A 96 -12.83 8.83 3.64
N ALA A 97 -13.76 8.13 4.33
CA ALA A 97 -14.98 8.74 4.82
C ALA A 97 -14.75 9.67 6.03
N TYR A 98 -13.68 9.44 6.75
CA TYR A 98 -13.36 10.10 8.02
C TYR A 98 -12.14 11.03 7.92
N ASN A 99 -11.64 11.29 6.74
CA ASN A 99 -10.51 12.18 6.51
C ASN A 99 -10.77 13.09 5.31
N SER A 100 -10.31 14.32 5.41
CA SER A 100 -10.27 15.26 4.29
C SER A 100 -8.95 15.13 3.54
N GLY A 101 -9.00 15.23 2.24
CA GLY A 101 -7.83 15.16 1.37
C GLY A 101 -7.94 14.04 0.33
N GLN A 102 -7.00 14.06 -0.59
CA GLN A 102 -6.94 13.08 -1.66
C GLN A 102 -6.10 11.86 -1.28
N PRO A 103 -6.43 10.68 -1.80
CA PRO A 103 -5.55 9.53 -1.73
C PRO A 103 -4.22 9.84 -2.42
N ILE A 104 -3.13 9.37 -1.84
CA ILE A 104 -1.79 9.51 -2.43
C ILE A 104 -1.16 8.12 -2.48
N PHE A 105 -0.88 7.65 -3.67
CA PHE A 105 -0.22 6.37 -3.89
C PHE A 105 1.28 6.59 -4.03
N ARG A 106 2.08 5.84 -3.27
CA ARG A 106 3.55 5.93 -3.31
C ARG A 106 4.15 4.56 -3.54
N GLY A 107 5.20 4.52 -4.35
CA GLY A 107 5.93 3.28 -4.66
C GLY A 107 7.35 3.29 -4.11
N VAL A 108 7.85 2.11 -3.77
CA VAL A 108 9.28 1.84 -3.58
C VAL A 108 9.71 0.89 -4.69
N PHE A 109 10.69 1.32 -5.47
CA PHE A 109 11.20 0.59 -6.63
C PHE A 109 12.56 -0.03 -6.36
N GLU A 110 12.83 -1.14 -7.02
CA GLU A 110 14.14 -1.78 -7.00
C GLU A 110 15.20 -0.80 -7.49
N ASP A 111 16.30 -0.68 -6.75
CA ASP A 111 17.39 0.27 -6.97
C ASP A 111 16.96 1.75 -7.05
N ASN A 112 15.78 2.08 -6.51
CA ASN A 112 15.14 3.40 -6.61
C ASN A 112 14.90 3.87 -8.06
N ASP A 113 14.79 2.94 -9.01
CA ASP A 113 14.52 3.22 -10.41
C ASP A 113 13.04 2.92 -10.76
N PRO A 114 12.21 3.92 -11.09
CA PRO A 114 10.80 3.73 -11.44
C PRO A 114 10.56 2.85 -12.68
N ASN A 115 11.59 2.55 -13.46
CA ASN A 115 11.51 1.63 -14.60
C ASN A 115 11.75 0.17 -14.21
N LYS A 116 12.17 -0.08 -12.97
CA LYS A 116 12.36 -1.42 -12.41
C LYS A 116 11.12 -1.90 -11.66
N ARG A 117 11.22 -3.08 -11.07
CA ARG A 117 10.14 -3.69 -10.31
C ARG A 117 9.68 -2.81 -9.15
N LEU A 118 8.39 -2.57 -9.05
CA LEU A 118 7.77 -2.00 -7.86
C LEU A 118 7.76 -3.06 -6.76
N GLN A 119 8.39 -2.76 -5.64
CA GLN A 119 8.56 -3.66 -4.49
C GLN A 119 7.50 -3.45 -3.42
N VAL A 120 7.12 -2.19 -3.22
CA VAL A 120 6.12 -1.79 -2.23
C VAL A 120 5.20 -0.75 -2.84
N ILE A 121 3.89 -0.96 -2.73
CA ILE A 121 2.87 0.07 -3.01
C ILE A 121 2.27 0.54 -1.68
N VAL A 122 2.13 1.84 -1.52
CA VAL A 122 1.63 2.48 -0.31
C VAL A 122 0.41 3.33 -0.67
N ASN A 123 -0.73 2.98 -0.12
CA ASN A 123 -2.00 3.68 -0.28
C ASN A 123 -2.15 4.69 0.88
N TYR A 124 -1.50 5.85 0.76
CA TYR A 124 -1.56 6.86 1.80
C TYR A 124 -2.84 7.69 1.71
N ASN A 125 -3.38 8.06 2.86
CA ASN A 125 -4.61 8.84 3.00
C ASN A 125 -5.82 8.20 2.33
N THR A 126 -5.85 6.87 2.34
CA THR A 126 -6.99 6.05 1.92
C THR A 126 -7.01 4.74 2.71
N ASP A 127 -8.12 4.02 2.63
CA ASP A 127 -8.33 2.72 3.25
C ASP A 127 -9.11 1.86 2.25
N ILE A 128 -8.37 1.21 1.36
CA ILE A 128 -8.94 0.38 0.30
C ILE A 128 -9.61 -0.86 0.90
N SER A 129 -9.05 -1.41 1.98
CA SER A 129 -9.59 -2.58 2.66
C SER A 129 -11.01 -2.36 3.16
N GLN A 130 -11.35 -1.15 3.60
CA GLN A 130 -12.69 -0.80 4.07
C GLN A 130 -13.74 -0.86 2.96
N TYR A 131 -13.38 -0.56 1.70
CA TYR A 131 -14.29 -0.71 0.57
C TYR A 131 -14.67 -2.17 0.34
N TRP A 132 -13.74 -3.10 0.57
CA TRP A 132 -14.00 -4.54 0.43
C TRP A 132 -14.80 -5.08 1.62
N GLU A 133 -14.40 -4.71 2.84
CA GLU A 133 -15.05 -5.17 4.09
C GLU A 133 -16.54 -4.79 4.12
N TRP A 134 -16.87 -3.56 3.72
CA TRP A 134 -18.24 -3.02 3.75
C TRP A 134 -18.98 -3.14 2.43
N SER A 135 -18.46 -3.91 1.48
CA SER A 135 -19.09 -4.16 0.20
C SER A 135 -20.50 -4.75 0.36
N GLY A 136 -21.46 -4.22 -0.40
CA GLY A 136 -22.84 -4.66 -0.37
C GLY A 136 -23.64 -4.26 0.87
N ARG A 137 -23.05 -3.53 1.82
CA ARG A 137 -23.73 -3.08 3.04
C ARG A 137 -24.21 -1.63 2.97
N GLY A 138 -24.02 -0.94 1.85
CA GLY A 138 -24.48 0.43 1.63
C GLY A 138 -23.67 1.53 2.34
N PHE A 139 -22.54 1.19 2.96
CA PHE A 139 -21.65 2.17 3.62
C PHE A 139 -20.78 2.95 2.64
N ARG A 140 -20.54 2.39 1.46
CA ARG A 140 -19.75 3.00 0.39
C ARG A 140 -20.53 3.00 -0.91
N PRO A 141 -20.38 4.02 -1.76
CA PRO A 141 -20.94 4.02 -3.10
C PRO A 141 -20.49 2.80 -3.90
N PHE A 142 -21.40 2.24 -4.70
CA PHE A 142 -21.13 1.01 -5.46
C PHE A 142 -19.99 1.19 -6.47
N ASP A 143 -19.94 2.32 -7.15
CA ASP A 143 -18.91 2.68 -8.12
C ASP A 143 -17.52 2.74 -7.47
N GLN A 144 -17.38 3.41 -6.33
CA GLN A 144 -16.14 3.46 -5.58
C GLN A 144 -15.71 2.08 -5.08
N THR A 145 -16.64 1.29 -4.57
CA THR A 145 -16.38 -0.09 -4.14
C THR A 145 -15.88 -0.94 -5.30
N ASN A 146 -16.50 -0.81 -6.47
CA ASN A 146 -16.10 -1.53 -7.67
C ASN A 146 -14.68 -1.15 -8.13
N GLU A 147 -14.35 0.14 -8.12
CA GLU A 147 -12.98 0.60 -8.44
C GLU A 147 -11.95 0.08 -7.41
N ALA A 148 -12.30 0.02 -6.12
CA ALA A 148 -11.44 -0.57 -5.10
C ALA A 148 -11.18 -2.07 -5.33
N TYR A 149 -12.17 -2.84 -5.79
CA TYR A 149 -11.97 -4.23 -6.20
C TYR A 149 -11.04 -4.35 -7.41
N LYS A 150 -11.23 -3.51 -8.42
CA LYS A 150 -10.33 -3.48 -9.60
C LYS A 150 -8.89 -3.20 -9.18
N LEU A 151 -8.68 -2.23 -8.29
CA LEU A 151 -7.36 -1.90 -7.76
C LEU A 151 -6.73 -3.09 -7.03
N GLY A 152 -7.48 -3.76 -6.17
CA GLY A 152 -7.01 -4.96 -5.47
C GLY A 152 -6.61 -6.09 -6.42
N VAL A 153 -7.41 -6.34 -7.45
CA VAL A 153 -7.08 -7.33 -8.49
C VAL A 153 -5.79 -6.95 -9.23
N ASN A 154 -5.65 -5.69 -9.63
CA ASN A 154 -4.45 -5.19 -10.28
C ASN A 154 -3.20 -5.39 -9.41
N TYR A 155 -3.28 -5.10 -8.11
CA TYR A 155 -2.18 -5.31 -7.18
C TYR A 155 -1.77 -6.79 -7.08
N LEU A 156 -2.75 -7.68 -7.00
CA LEU A 156 -2.49 -9.12 -6.94
C LEU A 156 -1.85 -9.63 -8.24
N ILE A 157 -2.41 -9.26 -9.39
CA ILE A 157 -1.86 -9.65 -10.69
C ILE A 157 -0.44 -9.13 -10.85
N TYR A 158 -0.20 -7.84 -10.53
CA TYR A 158 1.14 -7.27 -10.60
C TYR A 158 2.13 -8.03 -9.69
N GLY A 159 1.78 -8.24 -8.42
CA GLY A 159 2.66 -8.93 -7.47
C GLY A 159 2.90 -10.41 -7.78
N LEU A 160 2.02 -11.05 -8.57
CA LEU A 160 2.17 -12.44 -9.01
C LEU A 160 3.00 -12.57 -10.30
N THR A 161 3.14 -11.49 -11.08
CA THR A 161 3.76 -11.54 -12.41
C THR A 161 5.09 -10.78 -12.52
N HIS A 162 5.47 -10.02 -11.51
CA HIS A 162 6.68 -9.19 -11.44
C HIS A 162 7.45 -9.48 -10.16
#